data_3a5f35f4462dfbad58f3fbde647d1754
#
_entry.id   3a5f35f4462dfbad58f3fbde647d1754
#
_cell.length_a   1.000
_cell.length_b   1.000
_cell.length_c   1.000
_cell.angle_alpha   90.00
_cell.angle_beta   90.00
_cell.angle_gamma   90.00
#
_symmetry.space_group_name_H-M   'P 1'
#
loop_
_entity.id
_entity.type
_entity.pdbx_description
1 polymer ?
#
loop_
_entity_poly.entity_id
_entity_poly.type
_entity_poly.pdbx_seq_one_letter_code
_entity_poly.pdbx_strand_id
1 'polypeptide(L)'
;MVCFIGRYHVLTGLLALAAYLTVGIVIPMWNGKRGSQKGMEFRTGFGGLNSFVLDSLRGLDETIQYGQGEKRKEQMSERSKELASVQENLSRMEGSQRSVTNMVILLASFGMLALTIYLYTKGGIGFEGVLTCTIAMMGSFGPVVALSSLSNNLNQTLASGERVLSLLEEAPLVEEIPGDAASGGDHAFVGAEAQNVTFAYEDETILDQYSLKLEPGKITGIHGASGSGKSTILKPLM
;
A
#
# COMPACT_ATOMS: atom_id res chain seq x y z
N MET A 1 -27.50 -2.72 19.39
CA MET A 1 -27.46 -3.99 20.17
C MET A 1 -27.35 -3.77 21.68
N VAL A 2 -26.42 -2.93 22.18
CA VAL A 2 -26.32 -2.67 23.65
C VAL A 2 -27.64 -2.20 24.25
N CYS A 3 -28.30 -1.20 23.65
CA CYS A 3 -29.60 -0.70 24.10
C CYS A 3 -30.70 -1.76 24.03
N PHE A 4 -30.67 -2.63 23.01
CA PHE A 4 -31.64 -3.73 22.87
C PHE A 4 -31.49 -4.76 23.99
N ILE A 5 -30.26 -5.22 24.25
CA ILE A 5 -29.95 -6.16 25.33
C ILE A 5 -30.21 -5.51 26.71
N GLY A 6 -29.84 -4.22 26.85
CA GLY A 6 -30.05 -3.44 28.09
C GLY A 6 -31.52 -3.21 28.45
N ARG A 7 -32.44 -3.35 27.49
CA ARG A 7 -33.91 -3.24 27.76
C ARG A 7 -34.43 -4.37 28.65
N TYR A 8 -33.79 -5.55 28.57
CA TYR A 8 -34.19 -6.68 29.44
C TYR A 8 -33.65 -6.50 30.88
N HIS A 9 -32.39 -6.07 31.00
CA HIS A 9 -31.78 -5.75 32.30
C HIS A 9 -30.53 -4.90 32.12
N VAL A 10 -30.27 -3.95 33.00
CA VAL A 10 -29.13 -3.03 32.95
C VAL A 10 -27.79 -3.78 32.99
N LEU A 11 -27.67 -4.83 33.79
CA LEU A 11 -26.42 -5.63 33.88
C LEU A 11 -26.09 -6.35 32.59
N THR A 12 -27.07 -6.84 31.84
CA THR A 12 -26.84 -7.48 30.53
C THR A 12 -26.36 -6.48 29.50
N GLY A 13 -26.89 -5.25 29.51
CA GLY A 13 -26.42 -4.15 28.67
C GLY A 13 -24.99 -3.73 29.00
N LEU A 14 -24.62 -3.63 30.26
CA LEU A 14 -23.25 -3.32 30.69
C LEU A 14 -22.25 -4.39 30.30
N LEU A 15 -22.60 -5.67 30.45
CA LEU A 15 -21.74 -6.77 30.00
C LEU A 15 -21.54 -6.73 28.50
N ALA A 16 -22.59 -6.51 27.70
CA ALA A 16 -22.50 -6.39 26.27
C ALA A 16 -21.62 -5.20 25.85
N LEU A 17 -21.77 -4.04 26.49
CA LEU A 17 -20.95 -2.86 26.25
C LEU A 17 -19.47 -3.14 26.53
N ALA A 18 -19.16 -3.72 27.69
CA ALA A 18 -17.78 -4.07 28.07
C ALA A 18 -17.15 -5.05 27.07
N ALA A 19 -17.89 -6.07 26.63
CA ALA A 19 -17.41 -7.05 25.65
C ALA A 19 -17.16 -6.39 24.28
N TYR A 20 -18.06 -5.53 23.80
CA TYR A 20 -17.87 -4.83 22.51
C TYR A 20 -16.71 -3.84 22.55
N LEU A 21 -16.53 -3.11 23.64
CA LEU A 21 -15.37 -2.22 23.81
C LEU A 21 -14.06 -3.01 23.83
N THR A 22 -14.06 -4.16 24.51
CA THR A 22 -12.87 -5.02 24.56
C THR A 22 -12.51 -5.56 23.17
N VAL A 23 -13.47 -6.12 22.44
CA VAL A 23 -13.24 -6.71 21.11
C VAL A 23 -13.02 -5.64 20.03
N GLY A 24 -13.78 -4.54 20.09
CA GLY A 24 -13.75 -3.49 19.05
C GLY A 24 -12.63 -2.48 19.21
N ILE A 25 -12.16 -2.22 20.43
CA ILE A 25 -11.18 -1.15 20.71
C ILE A 25 -9.91 -1.69 21.38
N VAL A 26 -10.04 -2.38 22.51
CA VAL A 26 -8.88 -2.77 23.34
C VAL A 26 -7.97 -3.74 22.59
N ILE A 27 -8.52 -4.80 22.00
CA ILE A 27 -7.74 -5.81 21.28
C ILE A 27 -7.05 -5.21 20.04
N PRO A 28 -7.74 -4.45 19.15
CA PRO A 28 -7.09 -3.81 18.02
C PRO A 28 -6.02 -2.80 18.39
N MET A 29 -6.25 -1.99 19.42
CA MET A 29 -5.25 -1.00 19.87
C MET A 29 -3.98 -1.67 20.41
N TRP A 30 -4.11 -2.77 21.13
CA TRP A 30 -2.95 -3.48 21.67
C TRP A 30 -2.07 -4.09 20.57
N ASN A 31 -2.69 -4.68 19.56
CA ASN A 31 -1.98 -5.41 18.50
C ASN A 31 -1.68 -4.56 17.24
N GLY A 32 -2.40 -3.45 17.05
CA GLY A 32 -2.36 -2.67 15.81
C GLY A 32 -0.97 -2.15 15.44
N LYS A 33 -0.20 -1.64 16.40
CA LYS A 33 1.15 -1.11 16.14
C LYS A 33 2.13 -2.19 15.69
N ARG A 34 2.12 -3.36 16.35
CA ARG A 34 3.02 -4.48 16.01
C ARG A 34 2.64 -5.13 14.68
N GLY A 35 1.35 -5.28 14.41
CA GLY A 35 0.83 -5.82 13.15
C GLY A 35 1.14 -4.93 11.95
N SER A 36 0.98 -3.64 12.10
CA SER A 36 1.30 -2.67 11.05
C SER A 36 2.77 -2.68 10.68
N GLN A 37 3.68 -2.73 11.66
CA GLN A 37 5.12 -2.78 11.41
C GLN A 37 5.53 -4.06 10.67
N LYS A 38 5.06 -5.22 11.11
CA LYS A 38 5.33 -6.52 10.46
C LYS A 38 4.72 -6.60 9.06
N GLY A 39 3.52 -6.05 8.87
CA GLY A 39 2.90 -5.94 7.57
C GLY A 39 3.68 -5.05 6.60
N MET A 40 4.28 -3.95 7.09
CA MET A 40 5.14 -3.09 6.28
C MET A 40 6.44 -3.82 5.88
N GLU A 41 7.10 -4.51 6.82
CA GLU A 41 8.29 -5.31 6.59
C GLU A 41 8.06 -6.35 5.47
N PHE A 42 6.94 -7.07 5.55
CA PHE A 42 6.55 -8.03 4.50
C PHE A 42 6.35 -7.36 3.13
N ARG A 43 5.63 -6.22 3.06
CA ARG A 43 5.39 -5.50 1.79
C ARG A 43 6.68 -4.98 1.17
N THR A 44 7.59 -4.45 1.98
CA THR A 44 8.90 -3.98 1.51
C THR A 44 9.75 -5.14 0.98
N GLY A 45 9.80 -6.26 1.70
CA GLY A 45 10.49 -7.47 1.27
C GLY A 45 9.89 -8.07 0.00
N PHE A 46 8.56 -8.09 -0.12
CA PHE A 46 7.86 -8.55 -1.32
C PHE A 46 8.17 -7.64 -2.54
N GLY A 47 8.17 -6.32 -2.34
CA GLY A 47 8.55 -5.36 -3.38
C GLY A 47 9.99 -5.59 -3.85
N GLY A 48 10.92 -5.80 -2.92
CA GLY A 48 12.33 -6.09 -3.23
C GLY A 48 12.52 -7.42 -4.00
N LEU A 49 11.80 -8.48 -3.60
CA LEU A 49 11.82 -9.74 -4.33
C LEU A 49 11.25 -9.58 -5.74
N ASN A 50 10.14 -8.87 -5.89
CA ASN A 50 9.49 -8.66 -7.18
C ASN A 50 10.39 -7.87 -8.15
N SER A 51 11.05 -6.80 -7.68
CA SER A 51 12.04 -6.07 -8.47
C SER A 51 13.21 -6.97 -8.88
N PHE A 52 13.72 -7.80 -7.96
CA PHE A 52 14.81 -8.72 -8.26
C PHE A 52 14.42 -9.77 -9.31
N VAL A 53 13.18 -10.29 -9.26
CA VAL A 53 12.65 -11.22 -10.28
C VAL A 53 12.54 -10.52 -11.63
N LEU A 54 11.99 -9.30 -11.65
CA LEU A 54 11.85 -8.52 -12.88
C LEU A 54 13.21 -8.20 -13.51
N ASP A 55 14.19 -7.80 -12.72
CA ASP A 55 15.56 -7.55 -13.20
C ASP A 55 16.23 -8.82 -13.71
N SER A 56 15.94 -9.97 -13.06
CA SER A 56 16.45 -11.27 -13.51
C SER A 56 15.86 -11.70 -14.85
N LEU A 57 14.57 -11.37 -15.10
CA LEU A 57 13.92 -11.63 -16.38
C LEU A 57 14.42 -10.67 -17.48
N ARG A 58 14.61 -9.41 -17.15
CA ARG A 58 15.14 -8.41 -18.10
C ARG A 58 16.59 -8.69 -18.50
N GLY A 59 17.42 -9.13 -17.55
CA GLY A 59 18.82 -9.49 -17.77
C GLY A 59 19.03 -10.99 -17.98
N LEU A 60 18.03 -11.72 -18.55
CA LEU A 60 18.11 -13.17 -18.74
C LEU A 60 19.21 -13.55 -19.75
N ASP A 61 19.30 -12.80 -20.85
CA ASP A 61 20.28 -13.04 -21.90
C ASP A 61 21.71 -12.89 -21.38
N GLU A 62 21.97 -11.84 -20.60
CA GLU A 62 23.26 -11.61 -19.96
C GLU A 62 23.57 -12.69 -18.90
N THR A 63 22.54 -13.09 -18.13
CA THR A 63 22.69 -14.14 -17.12
C THR A 63 23.09 -15.48 -17.75
N ILE A 64 22.53 -15.83 -18.90
CA ILE A 64 22.87 -17.05 -19.67
C ILE A 64 24.26 -16.90 -20.27
N GLN A 65 24.55 -15.77 -20.93
CA GLN A 65 25.81 -15.50 -21.62
C GLN A 65 27.02 -15.56 -20.66
N TYR A 66 26.86 -15.05 -19.43
CA TYR A 66 27.91 -15.08 -18.41
C TYR A 66 27.87 -16.33 -17.53
N GLY A 67 27.00 -17.31 -17.79
CA GLY A 67 26.91 -18.56 -17.02
C GLY A 67 26.51 -18.37 -15.55
N GLN A 68 25.80 -17.27 -15.22
CA GLN A 68 25.45 -16.94 -13.83
C GLN A 68 24.05 -17.46 -13.41
N GLY A 69 23.44 -18.33 -14.19
CA GLY A 69 22.07 -18.82 -13.95
C GLY A 69 21.87 -19.48 -12.59
N GLU A 70 22.77 -20.40 -12.18
CA GLU A 70 22.66 -21.08 -10.90
C GLU A 70 22.82 -20.11 -9.71
N LYS A 71 23.76 -19.18 -9.79
CA LYS A 71 23.93 -18.16 -8.75
C LYS A 71 22.70 -17.26 -8.60
N ARG A 72 22.09 -16.87 -9.74
CA ARG A 72 20.88 -16.05 -9.73
C ARG A 72 19.69 -16.79 -9.14
N LYS A 73 19.55 -18.09 -9.45
CA LYS A 73 18.54 -18.97 -8.88
C LYS A 73 18.71 -19.16 -7.37
N GLU A 74 19.96 -19.33 -6.90
CA GLU A 74 20.26 -19.43 -5.48
C GLU A 74 19.87 -18.15 -4.73
N GLN A 75 20.25 -16.98 -5.24
CA GLN A 75 19.87 -15.69 -4.67
C GLN A 75 18.35 -15.50 -4.63
N MET A 76 17.63 -15.92 -5.68
CA MET A 76 16.17 -15.87 -5.71
C MET A 76 15.55 -16.78 -4.64
N SER A 77 16.09 -18.01 -4.50
CA SER A 77 15.65 -18.97 -3.48
C SER A 77 15.90 -18.45 -2.06
N GLU A 78 17.05 -17.84 -1.81
CA GLU A 78 17.40 -17.26 -0.50
C GLU A 78 16.45 -16.10 -0.13
N ARG A 79 16.26 -15.13 -1.02
CA ARG A 79 15.32 -14.03 -0.81
C ARG A 79 13.88 -14.50 -0.63
N SER A 80 13.47 -15.54 -1.36
CA SER A 80 12.14 -16.14 -1.21
C SER A 80 11.98 -16.81 0.16
N LYS A 81 12.99 -17.52 0.66
CA LYS A 81 12.97 -18.12 2.00
C LYS A 81 12.93 -17.07 3.10
N GLU A 82 13.69 -15.99 2.96
CA GLU A 82 13.68 -14.87 3.89
C GLU A 82 12.27 -14.26 3.97
N LEU A 83 11.68 -13.95 2.82
CA LEU A 83 10.32 -13.42 2.76
C LEU A 83 9.28 -14.39 3.34
N ALA A 84 9.43 -15.70 3.10
CA ALA A 84 8.56 -16.73 3.67
C ALA A 84 8.63 -16.74 5.21
N SER A 85 9.81 -16.55 5.79
CA SER A 85 9.97 -16.45 7.25
C SER A 85 9.28 -15.21 7.85
N VAL A 86 9.36 -14.08 7.15
CA VAL A 86 8.65 -12.84 7.55
C VAL A 86 7.14 -13.05 7.49
N GLN A 87 6.65 -13.70 6.43
CA GLN A 87 5.24 -14.03 6.28
C GLN A 87 4.74 -15.01 7.34
N GLU A 88 5.53 -16.03 7.66
CA GLU A 88 5.19 -16.98 8.73
C GLU A 88 5.02 -16.26 10.07
N ASN A 89 5.94 -15.38 10.41
CA ASN A 89 5.88 -14.59 11.64
C ASN A 89 4.63 -13.66 11.66
N LEU A 90 4.30 -13.04 10.54
CA LEU A 90 3.10 -12.22 10.39
C LEU A 90 1.84 -13.08 10.58
N SER A 91 1.74 -14.22 9.90
CA SER A 91 0.60 -15.12 9.98
C SER A 91 0.41 -15.71 11.39
N ARG A 92 1.50 -16.06 12.08
CA ARG A 92 1.46 -16.52 13.50
C ARG A 92 0.91 -15.43 14.41
N MET A 93 1.31 -14.18 14.21
CA MET A 93 0.82 -13.07 15.00
C MET A 93 -0.67 -12.79 14.74
N GLU A 94 -1.10 -12.79 13.48
CA GLU A 94 -2.52 -12.64 13.10
C GLU A 94 -3.36 -13.79 13.64
N GLY A 95 -2.87 -15.02 13.55
CA GLY A 95 -3.53 -16.22 14.11
C GLY A 95 -3.69 -16.14 15.63
N SER A 96 -2.64 -15.72 16.34
CA SER A 96 -2.69 -15.49 17.80
C SER A 96 -3.72 -14.42 18.15
N GLN A 97 -3.73 -13.31 17.46
CA GLN A 97 -4.70 -12.23 17.67
C GLN A 97 -6.14 -12.72 17.45
N ARG A 98 -6.37 -13.45 16.36
CA ARG A 98 -7.70 -14.06 16.07
C ARG A 98 -8.13 -15.03 17.16
N SER A 99 -7.20 -15.86 17.66
CA SER A 99 -7.48 -16.81 18.75
C SER A 99 -7.85 -16.11 20.03
N VAL A 100 -7.13 -15.05 20.42
CA VAL A 100 -7.46 -14.24 21.60
C VAL A 100 -8.84 -13.57 21.45
N THR A 101 -9.12 -13.00 20.27
CA THR A 101 -10.42 -12.38 19.99
C THR A 101 -11.56 -13.40 20.11
N ASN A 102 -11.41 -14.59 19.52
CA ASN A 102 -12.40 -15.66 19.58
C ASN A 102 -12.60 -16.16 21.03
N MET A 103 -11.53 -16.27 21.79
CA MET A 103 -11.61 -16.65 23.21
C MET A 103 -12.38 -15.61 24.02
N VAL A 104 -12.14 -14.32 23.81
CA VAL A 104 -12.90 -13.23 24.49
C VAL A 104 -14.37 -13.26 24.08
N ILE A 105 -14.68 -13.47 22.80
CA ILE A 105 -16.07 -13.59 22.32
C ILE A 105 -16.77 -14.78 22.97
N LEU A 106 -16.10 -15.93 23.06
CA LEU A 106 -16.64 -17.13 23.69
C LEU A 106 -16.90 -16.91 25.17
N LEU A 107 -15.94 -16.33 25.91
CA LEU A 107 -16.09 -16.03 27.32
C LEU A 107 -17.21 -14.99 27.58
N ALA A 108 -17.33 -13.98 26.73
CA ALA A 108 -18.40 -13.00 26.82
C ALA A 108 -19.77 -13.62 26.55
N SER A 109 -19.86 -14.54 25.59
CA SER A 109 -21.10 -15.26 25.28
C SER A 109 -21.54 -16.18 26.40
N PHE A 110 -20.60 -16.96 26.97
CA PHE A 110 -20.87 -17.78 28.16
C PHE A 110 -21.20 -16.94 29.38
N GLY A 111 -20.48 -15.81 29.56
CA GLY A 111 -20.77 -14.86 30.63
C GLY A 111 -22.17 -14.27 30.54
N MET A 112 -22.65 -13.96 29.33
CA MET A 112 -23.99 -13.50 29.06
C MET A 112 -25.02 -14.59 29.43
N LEU A 113 -24.81 -15.82 29.01
CA LEU A 113 -25.66 -16.95 29.32
C LEU A 113 -25.74 -17.17 30.85
N ALA A 114 -24.60 -17.22 31.54
CA ALA A 114 -24.56 -17.39 33.00
C ALA A 114 -25.27 -16.26 33.72
N LEU A 115 -25.04 -15.01 33.31
CA LEU A 115 -25.66 -13.82 33.88
C LEU A 115 -27.20 -13.84 33.68
N THR A 116 -27.66 -14.18 32.50
CA THR A 116 -29.08 -14.22 32.17
C THR A 116 -29.81 -15.35 32.92
N ILE A 117 -29.17 -16.53 33.06
CA ILE A 117 -29.69 -17.62 33.89
C ILE A 117 -29.79 -17.17 35.37
N TYR A 118 -28.77 -16.52 35.91
CA TYR A 118 -28.79 -15.99 37.26
C TYR A 118 -29.93 -14.99 37.49
N LEU A 119 -30.14 -14.06 36.52
CA LEU A 119 -31.24 -13.08 36.60
C LEU A 119 -32.61 -13.74 36.43
N TYR A 120 -32.71 -14.80 35.66
CA TYR A 120 -33.91 -15.61 35.52
C TYR A 120 -34.30 -16.27 36.87
N THR A 121 -33.32 -16.89 37.55
CA THR A 121 -33.58 -17.51 38.87
C THR A 121 -33.97 -16.53 39.94
N LYS A 122 -33.56 -15.24 39.80
CA LYS A 122 -33.97 -14.14 40.69
C LYS A 122 -35.31 -13.50 40.26
N GLY A 123 -35.93 -13.95 39.18
CA GLY A 123 -37.20 -13.38 38.69
C GLY A 123 -37.04 -12.01 37.98
N GLY A 124 -35.80 -11.59 37.66
CA GLY A 124 -35.51 -10.32 37.03
C GLY A 124 -35.80 -10.29 35.53
N ILE A 125 -35.76 -11.47 34.82
CA ILE A 125 -36.04 -11.61 33.39
C ILE A 125 -36.78 -12.93 33.14
N GLY A 126 -37.60 -12.96 32.10
CA GLY A 126 -38.24 -14.18 31.63
C GLY A 126 -37.31 -15.09 30.80
N PHE A 127 -37.74 -16.33 30.56
CA PHE A 127 -37.00 -17.28 29.74
C PHE A 127 -36.74 -16.76 28.31
N GLU A 128 -37.66 -16.01 27.76
CA GLU A 128 -37.54 -15.30 26.49
C GLU A 128 -36.33 -14.34 26.50
N GLY A 129 -36.13 -13.61 27.62
CA GLY A 129 -34.99 -12.72 27.79
C GLY A 129 -33.65 -13.45 27.83
N VAL A 130 -33.59 -14.65 28.45
CA VAL A 130 -32.37 -15.48 28.44
C VAL A 130 -31.97 -15.88 27.04
N LEU A 131 -32.90 -16.40 26.24
CA LEU A 131 -32.63 -16.79 24.85
C LEU A 131 -32.26 -15.59 23.98
N THR A 132 -33.06 -14.53 24.05
CA THR A 132 -32.86 -13.35 23.20
C THR A 132 -31.54 -12.66 23.48
N CYS A 133 -31.19 -12.42 24.74
CA CYS A 133 -29.92 -11.77 25.08
C CYS A 133 -28.69 -12.61 24.69
N THR A 134 -28.78 -13.95 24.87
CA THR A 134 -27.66 -14.84 24.53
C THR A 134 -27.48 -14.93 23.02
N ILE A 135 -28.54 -15.16 22.25
CA ILE A 135 -28.47 -15.24 20.78
C ILE A 135 -28.05 -13.90 20.18
N ALA A 136 -28.62 -12.79 20.67
CA ALA A 136 -28.25 -11.45 20.22
C ALA A 136 -26.77 -11.14 20.48
N MET A 137 -26.24 -11.55 21.64
CA MET A 137 -24.82 -11.39 21.98
C MET A 137 -23.93 -12.19 21.03
N MET A 138 -24.23 -13.48 20.79
CA MET A 138 -23.46 -14.34 19.88
C MET A 138 -23.46 -13.83 18.44
N GLY A 139 -24.61 -13.39 17.93
CA GLY A 139 -24.76 -12.93 16.55
C GLY A 139 -24.17 -11.54 16.28
N SER A 140 -23.94 -10.73 17.31
CA SER A 140 -23.54 -9.32 17.17
C SER A 140 -22.04 -9.06 17.09
N PHE A 141 -21.19 -10.05 17.38
CA PHE A 141 -19.74 -9.87 17.31
C PHE A 141 -19.20 -9.77 15.88
N GLY A 142 -19.85 -10.41 14.89
CA GLY A 142 -19.43 -10.35 13.48
C GLY A 142 -19.23 -8.92 12.98
N PRO A 143 -20.24 -8.04 13.03
CA PRO A 143 -20.11 -6.63 12.68
C PRO A 143 -19.04 -5.87 13.48
N VAL A 144 -18.85 -6.19 14.77
CA VAL A 144 -17.84 -5.53 15.62
C VAL A 144 -16.43 -5.89 15.15
N VAL A 145 -16.18 -7.16 14.85
CA VAL A 145 -14.89 -7.63 14.30
C VAL A 145 -14.65 -7.04 12.92
N ALA A 146 -15.67 -7.02 12.06
CA ALA A 146 -15.57 -6.41 10.73
C ALA A 146 -15.23 -4.92 10.80
N LEU A 147 -15.87 -4.16 11.69
CA LEU A 147 -15.59 -2.74 11.90
C LEU A 147 -14.16 -2.51 12.43
N SER A 148 -13.69 -3.38 13.29
CA SER A 148 -12.31 -3.34 13.82
C SER A 148 -11.26 -3.55 12.73
N SER A 149 -11.52 -4.43 11.76
CA SER A 149 -10.63 -4.67 10.61
C SER A 149 -10.72 -3.56 9.56
N LEU A 150 -11.83 -2.84 9.49
CA LEU A 150 -12.06 -1.76 8.53
C LEU A 150 -11.03 -0.63 8.67
N SER A 151 -10.60 -0.31 9.89
CA SER A 151 -9.59 0.73 10.15
C SER A 151 -8.27 0.44 9.43
N ASN A 152 -7.81 -0.80 9.42
CA ASN A 152 -6.59 -1.20 8.71
C ASN A 152 -6.76 -1.12 7.19
N ASN A 153 -7.89 -1.58 6.67
CA ASN A 153 -8.20 -1.53 5.24
C ASN A 153 -8.37 -0.09 4.76
N LEU A 154 -9.00 0.78 5.56
CA LEU A 154 -9.18 2.19 5.25
C LEU A 154 -7.83 2.91 5.12
N ASN A 155 -6.92 2.72 6.08
CA ASN A 155 -5.58 3.31 6.02
C ASN A 155 -4.80 2.86 4.78
N GLN A 156 -4.93 1.60 4.38
CA GLN A 156 -4.31 1.09 3.16
C GLN A 156 -4.92 1.72 1.90
N THR A 157 -6.23 1.86 1.86
CA THR A 157 -6.95 2.48 0.74
C THR A 157 -6.59 3.96 0.63
N LEU A 158 -6.56 4.69 1.76
CA LEU A 158 -6.16 6.09 1.79
C LEU A 158 -4.72 6.29 1.33
N ALA A 159 -3.78 5.45 1.77
CA ALA A 159 -2.39 5.52 1.32
C ALA A 159 -2.23 5.24 -0.19
N SER A 160 -3.08 4.38 -0.75
CA SER A 160 -3.12 4.15 -2.20
C SER A 160 -3.73 5.34 -2.94
N GLY A 161 -4.78 5.95 -2.38
CA GLY A 161 -5.38 7.18 -2.90
C GLY A 161 -4.42 8.37 -2.89
N GLU A 162 -3.64 8.53 -1.82
CA GLU A 162 -2.60 9.56 -1.69
C GLU A 162 -1.55 9.47 -2.81
N ARG A 163 -1.13 8.25 -3.17
CA ARG A 163 -0.19 8.05 -4.29
C ARG A 163 -0.77 8.47 -5.64
N VAL A 164 -2.05 8.18 -5.87
CA VAL A 164 -2.73 8.61 -7.09
C VAL A 164 -2.89 10.13 -7.10
N LEU A 165 -3.25 10.71 -5.97
CA LEU A 165 -3.42 12.15 -5.82
C LEU A 165 -2.10 12.89 -6.04
N SER A 166 -1.00 12.41 -5.42
CA SER A 166 0.32 13.00 -5.61
C SER A 166 0.78 12.98 -7.07
N LEU A 167 0.42 11.93 -7.82
CA LEU A 167 0.72 11.84 -9.24
C LEU A 167 -0.12 12.84 -10.07
N LEU A 168 -1.38 13.05 -9.68
CA LEU A 168 -2.26 14.02 -10.36
C LEU A 168 -1.92 15.47 -10.03
N GLU A 169 -1.37 15.71 -8.84
CA GLU A 169 -0.94 17.04 -8.38
C GLU A 169 0.50 17.37 -8.79
N GLU A 170 1.21 16.42 -9.42
CA GLU A 170 2.57 16.67 -9.91
C GLU A 170 2.54 17.73 -11.00
N ALA A 171 3.11 18.89 -10.69
CA ALA A 171 3.21 19.97 -11.66
C ALA A 171 4.20 19.58 -12.77
N PRO A 172 3.85 19.75 -14.05
CA PRO A 172 4.78 19.50 -15.14
C PRO A 172 6.02 20.41 -14.99
N LEU A 173 7.19 19.79 -15.05
CA LEU A 173 8.46 20.52 -15.01
C LEU A 173 8.65 21.46 -16.23
N VAL A 174 7.93 21.18 -17.30
CA VAL A 174 7.95 21.96 -18.53
C VAL A 174 6.54 22.48 -18.77
N GLU A 175 6.37 23.80 -18.74
CA GLU A 175 5.13 24.44 -19.13
C GLU A 175 5.03 24.45 -20.66
N GLU A 176 3.90 24.00 -21.19
CA GLU A 176 3.59 24.18 -22.60
C GLU A 176 3.47 25.70 -22.88
N ILE A 177 4.35 26.22 -23.70
CA ILE A 177 4.23 27.59 -24.19
C ILE A 177 2.98 27.63 -25.08
N PRO A 178 1.95 28.44 -24.75
CA PRO A 178 0.80 28.58 -25.60
C PRO A 178 1.24 29.27 -26.90
N GLY A 179 1.70 28.43 -27.83
CA GLY A 179 1.96 28.85 -29.19
C GLY A 179 0.70 28.69 -30.03
N ASP A 180 0.59 29.39 -31.11
CA ASP A 180 -0.42 29.23 -32.16
C ASP A 180 -0.29 27.83 -32.85
N ALA A 181 -0.29 26.77 -32.03
CA ALA A 181 -0.25 25.37 -32.49
C ALA A 181 -1.49 24.99 -33.31
N ALA A 182 -2.45 25.89 -33.44
CA ALA A 182 -3.66 25.70 -34.24
C ALA A 182 -3.49 26.04 -35.73
N SER A 183 -2.40 26.67 -36.16
CA SER A 183 -2.12 26.80 -37.58
C SER A 183 -1.37 25.57 -38.08
N GLY A 184 -2.12 24.50 -38.34
CA GLY A 184 -1.67 23.33 -39.11
C GLY A 184 -1.33 23.72 -40.57
N GLY A 185 -0.57 24.77 -40.73
CA GLY A 185 0.05 25.12 -42.00
C GLY A 185 1.27 24.26 -42.23
N ASP A 186 1.44 23.83 -43.46
CA ASP A 186 2.62 23.14 -43.97
C ASP A 186 3.82 24.11 -43.86
N HIS A 187 4.38 24.24 -42.64
CA HIS A 187 5.52 25.12 -42.37
C HIS A 187 6.80 24.41 -42.85
N ALA A 188 7.33 24.84 -43.99
CA ALA A 188 8.65 24.40 -44.40
C ALA A 188 9.68 24.74 -43.31
N PHE A 189 10.53 23.76 -42.94
CA PHE A 189 11.61 23.97 -41.98
C PHE A 189 12.55 25.06 -42.45
N VAL A 190 12.63 26.16 -41.77
CA VAL A 190 13.45 27.35 -42.10
C VAL A 190 14.84 27.27 -41.46
N GLY A 191 14.97 26.52 -40.35
CA GLY A 191 16.17 26.35 -39.59
C GLY A 191 15.87 26.29 -38.08
N ALA A 192 16.83 25.80 -37.31
CA ALA A 192 16.81 25.85 -35.84
C ALA A 192 18.18 26.27 -35.32
N GLU A 193 18.21 27.04 -34.27
CA GLU A 193 19.43 27.53 -33.65
C GLU A 193 19.32 27.48 -32.14
N ALA A 194 20.32 26.88 -31.51
CA ALA A 194 20.55 26.94 -30.08
C ALA A 194 21.75 27.86 -29.82
N GLN A 195 21.61 28.88 -28.99
CA GLN A 195 22.68 29.83 -28.67
C GLN A 195 23.01 29.79 -27.19
N ASN A 196 24.28 29.54 -26.85
CA ASN A 196 24.82 29.58 -25.48
C ASN A 196 23.99 28.75 -24.48
N VAL A 197 23.54 27.55 -24.88
CA VAL A 197 22.73 26.69 -24.05
C VAL A 197 23.59 25.99 -23.00
N THR A 198 23.29 26.21 -21.73
CA THR A 198 23.85 25.46 -20.60
C THR A 198 22.76 24.56 -20.03
N PHE A 199 23.07 23.26 -19.90
CA PHE A 199 22.13 22.28 -19.39
C PHE A 199 22.84 21.33 -18.43
N ALA A 200 22.20 21.10 -17.28
CA ALA A 200 22.64 20.18 -16.24
C ALA A 200 21.55 19.17 -15.90
N TYR A 201 21.96 17.95 -15.53
CA TYR A 201 21.12 17.00 -14.81
C TYR A 201 21.51 17.08 -13.34
N GLU A 202 20.56 17.42 -12.47
CA GLU A 202 20.83 17.69 -11.06
C GLU A 202 22.02 18.66 -10.88
N ASP A 203 23.15 18.20 -10.39
CA ASP A 203 24.36 19.01 -10.17
C ASP A 203 25.43 18.81 -11.24
N GLU A 204 25.21 17.94 -12.24
CA GLU A 204 26.19 17.66 -13.30
C GLU A 204 25.90 18.43 -14.58
N THR A 205 26.76 19.40 -14.92
CA THR A 205 26.64 20.16 -16.17
C THR A 205 27.06 19.30 -17.36
N ILE A 206 26.14 19.05 -18.27
CA ILE A 206 26.36 18.23 -19.48
C ILE A 206 26.67 19.11 -20.71
N LEU A 207 25.99 20.24 -20.81
CA LEU A 207 26.23 21.24 -21.87
C LEU A 207 26.61 22.55 -21.19
N ASP A 208 27.70 23.13 -21.61
CA ASP A 208 28.16 24.45 -21.13
C ASP A 208 28.35 25.40 -22.31
N GLN A 209 27.54 26.48 -22.34
CA GLN A 209 27.54 27.53 -23.37
C GLN A 209 27.58 26.97 -24.81
N TYR A 210 26.88 25.84 -25.03
CA TYR A 210 26.85 25.15 -26.32
C TYR A 210 25.98 25.90 -27.33
N SER A 211 26.48 26.05 -28.56
CA SER A 211 25.74 26.66 -29.67
C SER A 211 25.72 25.74 -30.88
N LEU A 212 24.55 25.60 -31.51
CA LEU A 212 24.34 24.76 -32.68
C LEU A 212 23.35 25.46 -33.61
N LYS A 213 23.68 25.47 -34.90
CA LYS A 213 22.79 25.97 -35.96
C LYS A 213 22.49 24.86 -36.97
N LEU A 214 21.22 24.63 -37.22
CA LEU A 214 20.73 23.68 -38.22
C LEU A 214 20.17 24.45 -39.42
N GLU A 215 20.75 24.20 -40.61
CA GLU A 215 20.30 24.83 -41.82
C GLU A 215 19.35 23.92 -42.62
N PRO A 216 18.33 24.48 -43.30
CA PRO A 216 17.40 23.72 -44.10
C PRO A 216 18.12 22.97 -45.24
N GLY A 217 17.69 21.75 -45.48
CA GLY A 217 18.21 20.91 -46.55
C GLY A 217 19.63 20.34 -46.31
N LYS A 218 20.23 20.58 -45.12
CA LYS A 218 21.54 20.02 -44.77
C LYS A 218 21.42 18.88 -43.75
N ILE A 219 22.35 17.95 -43.83
CA ILE A 219 22.52 16.87 -42.84
C ILE A 219 23.63 17.27 -41.87
N THR A 220 23.31 17.40 -40.60
CA THR A 220 24.26 17.69 -39.52
C THR A 220 24.55 16.42 -38.74
N GLY A 221 25.83 15.99 -38.72
CA GLY A 221 26.27 14.81 -37.98
C GLY A 221 26.88 15.24 -36.63
N ILE A 222 26.42 14.64 -35.53
CA ILE A 222 26.96 14.84 -34.20
C ILE A 222 27.80 13.61 -33.82
N HIS A 223 29.11 13.81 -33.65
CA HIS A 223 30.08 12.76 -33.36
C HIS A 223 30.77 13.01 -32.03
N GLY A 224 31.07 11.96 -31.27
CA GLY A 224 31.79 12.04 -30.00
C GLY A 224 31.78 10.72 -29.21
N ALA A 225 32.54 10.61 -28.13
CA ALA A 225 32.62 9.44 -27.28
C ALA A 225 31.27 9.07 -26.66
N SER A 226 31.09 7.83 -26.23
CA SER A 226 29.88 7.43 -25.48
C SER A 226 29.79 8.23 -24.18
N GLY A 227 28.61 8.73 -23.84
CA GLY A 227 28.42 9.57 -22.62
C GLY A 227 28.76 11.06 -22.80
N SER A 228 29.22 11.54 -23.97
CA SER A 228 29.59 12.95 -24.19
C SER A 228 28.43 13.93 -24.40
N GLY A 229 27.20 13.56 -24.03
CA GLY A 229 26.04 14.46 -24.11
C GLY A 229 25.40 14.59 -25.48
N LYS A 230 25.74 13.76 -26.49
CA LYS A 230 25.17 13.85 -27.85
C LYS A 230 23.65 13.84 -27.91
N SER A 231 23.04 12.93 -27.16
CA SER A 231 21.57 12.85 -27.08
C SER A 231 20.96 14.02 -26.32
N THR A 232 21.70 14.63 -25.41
CA THR A 232 21.28 15.78 -24.62
C THR A 232 21.21 17.04 -25.49
N ILE A 233 22.07 17.15 -26.51
CA ILE A 233 22.07 18.28 -27.46
C ILE A 233 20.75 18.38 -28.24
N LEU A 234 20.07 17.24 -28.48
CA LEU A 234 18.81 17.23 -29.23
C LEU A 234 17.63 17.76 -28.40
N LYS A 235 17.67 17.68 -27.06
CA LYS A 235 16.57 18.11 -26.19
C LYS A 235 16.22 19.59 -26.30
N PRO A 236 17.17 20.55 -26.31
CA PRO A 236 16.86 21.96 -26.50
C PRO A 236 16.34 22.34 -27.89
N LEU A 237 16.44 21.44 -28.86
CA LEU A 237 16.00 21.65 -30.23
C LEU A 237 14.59 21.09 -30.52
N MET A 238 14.06 20.29 -29.57
CA MET A 238 12.71 19.69 -29.62
C MET A 238 11.71 20.52 -28.81
#